data_b67acfe784fe6cc797f84d6a142c2121
#
_entry.id   b67acfe784fe6cc797f84d6a142c2121
#
_cell.length_a   1.000
_cell.length_b   1.000
_cell.length_c   1.000
_cell.angle_alpha   90.00
_cell.angle_beta   90.00
_cell.angle_gamma   90.00
#
_symmetry.space_group_name_H-M   'P 1'
#
loop_
_entity.id
_entity.type
_entity.pdbx_description
1 polymer ?
#
loop_
_entity_poly.entity_id
_entity_poly.type
_entity_poly.pdbx_seq_one_letter_code
_entity_poly.pdbx_strand_id
1 'polypeptide(L)'
;NRNGSMLAAAAAMPGQGIKLYLYDRSQENSEWATIDIDFPGRFVPMRITNDGKYAFGLTQLDKDLNASQHLLKVSLESGEYETFFDFGFVSQINVQFDRDSGHPIFASWVDDQPRVKAFTNHQAAQVYAGFAKSFPGYLVSLQSADESFESMTVHVGAPGIQGEYYIWEKDAGGARYLFSAQEKIDQLGLNSYESVKYTTDDGVTLQGWLLMPRSGTPKALINYIHGGPHGPYNQFRFQNEIQIMSEMGYAVFAPNFRGSGGYGSNLERSGYKKWGTRMLDDMRQGAEFVQANYDVGDRIYTMGGSY
;
A
#
# COMPACT_ATOMS: atom_id res chain seq x y z
N ASN A 1 20.09 -10.96 -8.15
CA ASN A 1 19.57 -11.23 -9.49
C ASN A 1 19.34 -12.72 -9.70
N ARG A 2 18.69 -13.12 -10.81
CA ARG A 2 18.35 -14.52 -11.15
C ARG A 2 19.57 -15.43 -11.30
N ASN A 3 20.70 -14.87 -11.68
CA ASN A 3 21.98 -15.60 -11.83
C ASN A 3 22.75 -15.74 -10.52
N GLY A 4 22.20 -15.24 -9.42
CA GLY A 4 22.79 -15.35 -8.10
C GLY A 4 24.14 -14.61 -7.93
N SER A 5 24.52 -13.78 -8.90
CA SER A 5 25.83 -13.14 -8.94
C SER A 5 25.95 -11.88 -8.07
N MET A 6 24.83 -11.20 -7.80
CA MET A 6 24.86 -9.99 -6.97
C MET A 6 23.75 -10.00 -5.92
N LEU A 7 24.08 -9.64 -4.67
CA LEU A 7 23.15 -9.40 -3.57
C LEU A 7 23.22 -7.94 -3.16
N ALA A 8 22.12 -7.43 -2.69
CA ALA A 8 22.09 -6.13 -2.03
C ALA A 8 21.46 -6.27 -0.63
N ALA A 9 21.96 -5.47 0.29
CA ALA A 9 21.38 -5.27 1.60
C ALA A 9 21.25 -3.76 1.84
N ALA A 10 20.15 -3.37 2.49
CA ALA A 10 20.00 -2.00 2.96
C ALA A 10 20.02 -2.03 4.49
N ALA A 11 20.86 -1.21 5.09
CA ALA A 11 20.90 -1.06 6.54
C ALA A 11 20.53 0.37 6.94
N ALA A 12 19.58 0.49 7.86
CA ALA A 12 19.26 1.76 8.51
C ALA A 12 20.32 2.02 9.59
N MET A 13 21.07 3.10 9.44
CA MET A 13 22.07 3.53 10.42
C MET A 13 21.49 4.67 11.27
N PRO A 14 21.53 4.57 12.62
CA PRO A 14 21.05 5.65 13.48
C PRO A 14 21.76 6.98 13.12
N GLY A 15 20.97 7.99 12.74
CA GLY A 15 21.49 9.33 12.41
C GLY A 15 22.16 9.48 11.03
N GLN A 16 22.32 8.41 10.24
CA GLN A 16 23.05 8.43 8.97
C GLN A 16 22.19 8.01 7.75
N GLY A 17 20.90 7.83 7.90
CA GLY A 17 20.05 7.39 6.80
C GLY A 17 20.19 5.88 6.49
N ILE A 18 19.98 5.52 5.23
CA ILE A 18 20.13 4.13 4.76
C ILE A 18 21.39 4.01 3.92
N LYS A 19 22.22 3.05 4.27
CA LYS A 19 23.33 2.62 3.42
C LYS A 19 22.92 1.42 2.60
N LEU A 20 23.20 1.46 1.30
CA LEU A 20 23.02 0.34 0.40
C LEU A 20 24.35 -0.41 0.29
N TYR A 21 24.31 -1.69 0.54
CA TYR A 21 25.47 -2.59 0.43
C TYR A 21 25.29 -3.51 -0.77
N LEU A 22 26.33 -3.68 -1.55
CA LEU A 22 26.38 -4.62 -2.66
C LEU A 22 27.41 -5.71 -2.39
N TYR A 23 27.07 -6.94 -2.79
CA TYR A 23 27.95 -8.08 -2.73
C TYR A 23 27.94 -8.81 -4.08
N ASP A 24 29.11 -8.93 -4.70
CA ASP A 24 29.27 -9.63 -5.98
C ASP A 24 29.72 -11.06 -5.74
N ARG A 25 28.82 -12.02 -5.87
CA ARG A 25 29.10 -13.45 -5.74
C ARG A 25 29.90 -14.05 -6.90
N SER A 26 30.07 -13.33 -7.99
CA SER A 26 30.86 -13.82 -9.14
C SER A 26 32.36 -13.80 -8.88
N GLN A 27 32.80 -13.09 -7.82
CA GLN A 27 34.20 -12.95 -7.44
C GLN A 27 34.50 -13.76 -6.17
N GLU A 28 35.56 -14.55 -6.18
CA GLU A 28 35.91 -15.51 -5.13
C GLU A 28 36.28 -14.88 -3.79
N ASN A 29 36.66 -13.61 -3.75
CA ASN A 29 37.01 -12.83 -2.55
C ASN A 29 36.22 -11.53 -2.46
N SER A 30 34.94 -11.54 -2.84
CA SER A 30 34.10 -10.35 -2.80
C SER A 30 33.86 -9.87 -1.37
N GLU A 31 34.03 -8.57 -1.15
CA GLU A 31 33.63 -7.90 0.08
C GLU A 31 32.35 -7.08 -0.17
N TRP A 32 31.62 -6.76 0.90
CA TRP A 32 30.49 -5.85 0.80
C TRP A 32 30.98 -4.43 0.47
N ALA A 33 30.63 -3.94 -0.72
CA ALA A 33 30.84 -2.55 -1.10
C ALA A 33 29.67 -1.69 -0.63
N THR A 34 29.96 -0.52 -0.07
CA THR A 34 28.94 0.48 0.27
C THR A 34 28.77 1.45 -0.88
N ILE A 35 27.51 1.75 -1.22
CA ILE A 35 27.18 2.90 -2.05
C ILE A 35 26.65 3.98 -1.11
N ASP A 36 27.37 5.06 -0.99
CA ASP A 36 26.91 6.22 -0.26
C ASP A 36 25.97 7.02 -1.17
N ILE A 37 24.68 6.96 -0.84
CA ILE A 37 23.65 7.71 -1.53
C ILE A 37 23.03 8.66 -0.51
N ASP A 38 23.06 9.93 -0.80
CA ASP A 38 22.45 10.96 0.03
C ASP A 38 20.94 11.04 -0.26
N PHE A 39 20.19 10.15 0.37
CA PHE A 39 18.73 10.21 0.34
C PHE A 39 18.23 11.13 1.44
N PRO A 40 17.38 12.11 1.11
CA PRO A 40 16.75 12.97 2.13
C PRO A 40 15.83 12.20 3.08
N GLY A 41 15.29 11.04 2.66
CA GLY A 41 14.41 10.17 3.42
C GLY A 41 14.90 8.72 3.50
N ARG A 42 14.04 7.84 3.99
CA ARG A 42 14.31 6.40 4.04
C ARG A 42 14.06 5.76 2.68
N PHE A 43 15.11 5.28 2.02
CA PHE A 43 14.99 4.45 0.82
C PHE A 43 14.68 3.00 1.19
N VAL A 44 13.61 2.45 0.61
CA VAL A 44 13.22 1.05 0.77
C VAL A 44 13.49 0.33 -0.56
N PRO A 45 14.61 -0.41 -0.68
CA PRO A 45 14.94 -1.09 -1.92
C PRO A 45 13.94 -2.20 -2.22
N MET A 46 13.53 -2.31 -3.47
CA MET A 46 12.57 -3.31 -3.95
C MET A 46 13.21 -4.29 -4.93
N ARG A 47 14.02 -3.79 -5.87
CA ARG A 47 14.61 -4.60 -6.93
C ARG A 47 15.95 -4.02 -7.40
N ILE A 48 16.90 -4.92 -7.72
CA ILE A 48 18.08 -4.60 -8.50
C ILE A 48 17.86 -5.17 -9.91
N THR A 49 18.25 -4.40 -10.93
CA THR A 49 18.24 -4.87 -12.31
C THR A 49 19.18 -6.06 -12.49
N ASN A 50 18.87 -6.96 -13.43
CA ASN A 50 19.63 -8.20 -13.58
C ASN A 50 21.06 -7.96 -14.14
N ASP A 51 21.28 -6.82 -14.80
CA ASP A 51 22.62 -6.36 -15.21
C ASP A 51 23.45 -5.74 -14.07
N GLY A 52 22.83 -5.59 -12.88
CA GLY A 52 23.49 -5.04 -11.70
C GLY A 52 23.74 -3.53 -11.73
N LYS A 53 23.16 -2.79 -12.70
CA LYS A 53 23.47 -1.36 -12.86
C LYS A 53 22.57 -0.45 -12.04
N TYR A 54 21.33 -0.85 -11.78
CA TYR A 54 20.36 0.01 -11.11
C TYR A 54 19.65 -0.71 -9.96
N ALA A 55 19.29 0.06 -8.95
CA ALA A 55 18.33 -0.34 -7.94
C ALA A 55 17.05 0.49 -8.06
N PHE A 56 15.90 -0.15 -7.86
CA PHE A 56 14.62 0.52 -7.70
C PHE A 56 14.14 0.41 -6.26
N GLY A 57 13.57 1.48 -5.72
CA GLY A 57 13.03 1.48 -4.37
C GLY A 57 12.16 2.69 -4.08
N LEU A 58 11.41 2.62 -2.99
CA LEU A 58 10.51 3.68 -2.54
C LEU A 58 11.21 4.60 -1.54
N THR A 59 10.93 5.89 -1.65
CA THR A 59 11.34 6.92 -0.69
C THR A 59 10.40 8.12 -0.69
N GLN A 60 10.56 8.99 0.30
CA GLN A 60 10.02 10.35 0.34
C GLN A 60 11.19 11.32 0.21
N LEU A 61 11.11 12.28 -0.73
CA LEU A 61 12.22 13.18 -1.05
C LEU A 61 12.26 14.44 -0.18
N ASP A 62 11.22 14.72 0.58
CA ASP A 62 11.18 15.77 1.58
C ASP A 62 10.76 15.24 2.95
N LYS A 63 10.76 16.09 3.98
CA LYS A 63 10.45 15.74 5.37
C LYS A 63 9.00 16.01 5.76
N ASP A 64 8.19 16.48 4.84
CA ASP A 64 6.77 16.70 5.11
C ASP A 64 6.08 15.37 5.45
N LEU A 65 5.15 15.40 6.40
CA LEU A 65 4.40 14.20 6.79
C LEU A 65 3.48 13.71 5.65
N ASN A 66 3.06 14.60 4.80
CA ASN A 66 2.26 14.33 3.61
C ASN A 66 3.10 14.30 2.32
N ALA A 67 4.41 14.12 2.43
CA ALA A 67 5.30 14.01 1.29
C ALA A 67 4.90 12.88 0.35
N SER A 68 5.04 13.13 -0.95
CA SER A 68 4.88 12.11 -1.99
C SER A 68 5.82 10.93 -1.77
N GLN A 69 5.34 9.73 -2.06
CA GLN A 69 6.17 8.54 -2.18
C GLN A 69 6.64 8.38 -3.62
N HIS A 70 7.94 8.29 -3.80
CA HIS A 70 8.57 8.18 -5.12
C HIS A 70 9.18 6.80 -5.31
N LEU A 71 8.97 6.22 -6.48
CA LEU A 71 9.80 5.13 -6.98
C LEU A 71 11.04 5.75 -7.60
N LEU A 72 12.19 5.53 -7.00
CA LEU A 72 13.46 5.98 -7.54
C LEU A 72 14.13 4.87 -8.34
N LYS A 73 14.88 5.29 -9.36
CA LYS A 73 15.90 4.50 -10.04
C LYS A 73 17.25 5.05 -9.64
N VAL A 74 18.08 4.22 -9.06
CA VAL A 74 19.39 4.57 -8.49
C VAL A 74 20.48 3.86 -9.27
N SER A 75 21.48 4.59 -9.74
CA SER A 75 22.69 4.03 -10.33
C SER A 75 23.56 3.38 -9.25
N LEU A 76 23.89 2.11 -9.41
CA LEU A 76 24.75 1.39 -8.48
C LEU A 76 26.24 1.65 -8.72
N GLU A 77 26.60 2.32 -9.81
CA GLU A 77 27.95 2.75 -10.13
C GLU A 77 28.26 4.13 -9.54
N SER A 78 27.39 5.13 -9.79
CA SER A 78 27.63 6.53 -9.40
C SER A 78 26.91 6.94 -8.11
N GLY A 79 25.89 6.22 -7.67
CA GLY A 79 25.00 6.64 -6.58
C GLY A 79 23.96 7.69 -6.98
N GLU A 80 24.00 8.18 -8.21
CA GLU A 80 23.01 9.14 -8.70
C GLU A 80 21.63 8.49 -8.80
N TYR A 81 20.58 9.27 -8.59
CA TYR A 81 19.22 8.80 -8.67
C TYR A 81 18.30 9.75 -9.44
N GLU A 82 17.25 9.19 -10.01
CA GLU A 82 16.16 9.91 -10.66
C GLU A 82 14.81 9.40 -10.17
N THR A 83 13.82 10.28 -10.14
CA THR A 83 12.43 9.87 -9.89
C THR A 83 11.89 9.14 -11.12
N PHE A 84 11.68 7.84 -10.98
CA PHE A 84 11.04 7.02 -12.01
C PHE A 84 9.53 7.26 -12.05
N PHE A 85 8.89 7.34 -10.86
CA PHE A 85 7.46 7.63 -10.75
C PHE A 85 7.13 8.28 -9.40
N ASP A 86 6.24 9.27 -9.44
CA ASP A 86 5.68 9.93 -8.26
C ASP A 86 4.26 9.42 -8.01
N PHE A 87 4.05 8.77 -6.87
CA PHE A 87 2.74 8.24 -6.48
C PHE A 87 1.86 9.28 -5.76
N GLY A 88 2.43 10.35 -5.24
CA GLY A 88 1.76 11.24 -4.31
C GLY A 88 1.71 10.70 -2.88
N PHE A 89 0.86 11.28 -2.05
CA PHE A 89 0.58 10.80 -0.68
C PHE A 89 -0.51 9.73 -0.74
N VAL A 90 -0.10 8.47 -0.81
CA VAL A 90 -0.96 7.30 -1.06
C VAL A 90 -0.52 6.11 -0.22
N SER A 91 -1.30 5.03 -0.25
CA SER A 91 -0.99 3.78 0.46
C SER A 91 -1.03 2.56 -0.46
N GLN A 92 -0.67 1.40 0.09
CA GLN A 92 -0.74 0.10 -0.59
C GLN A 92 -0.01 0.06 -1.95
N ILE A 93 1.16 0.72 -2.03
CA ILE A 93 1.97 0.71 -3.26
C ILE A 93 2.52 -0.70 -3.49
N ASN A 94 2.26 -1.24 -4.68
CA ASN A 94 2.86 -2.46 -5.20
C ASN A 94 3.46 -2.19 -6.57
N VAL A 95 4.71 -2.59 -6.78
CA VAL A 95 5.41 -2.46 -8.06
C VAL A 95 5.78 -3.84 -8.54
N GLN A 96 5.34 -4.18 -9.73
CA GLN A 96 5.73 -5.42 -10.42
C GLN A 96 6.92 -5.15 -11.32
N PHE A 97 7.90 -6.03 -11.23
CA PHE A 97 9.14 -5.96 -12.01
C PHE A 97 9.19 -7.09 -13.03
N ASP A 98 9.71 -6.77 -14.19
CA ASP A 98 10.11 -7.75 -15.21
C ASP A 98 11.17 -8.70 -14.64
N ARG A 99 11.01 -9.98 -14.90
CA ARG A 99 11.90 -11.00 -14.32
C ARG A 99 13.27 -11.03 -15.00
N ASP A 100 13.32 -10.73 -16.29
CA ASP A 100 14.52 -10.86 -17.10
C ASP A 100 15.39 -9.62 -17.04
N SER A 101 14.80 -8.44 -16.98
CA SER A 101 15.53 -7.19 -16.89
C SER A 101 15.62 -6.62 -15.46
N GLY A 102 14.62 -6.90 -14.63
CA GLY A 102 14.48 -6.29 -13.31
C GLY A 102 13.91 -4.86 -13.34
N HIS A 103 13.43 -4.38 -14.48
CA HIS A 103 12.79 -3.09 -14.60
C HIS A 103 11.31 -3.12 -14.20
N PRO A 104 10.73 -2.00 -13.70
CA PRO A 104 9.31 -1.92 -13.39
C PRO A 104 8.46 -2.06 -14.64
N ILE A 105 7.42 -2.90 -14.59
CA ILE A 105 6.46 -3.10 -15.70
C ILE A 105 5.11 -2.46 -15.43
N PHE A 106 4.64 -2.49 -14.20
CA PHE A 106 3.46 -1.76 -13.75
C PHE A 106 3.51 -1.50 -12.24
N ALA A 107 2.67 -0.58 -11.78
CA ALA A 107 2.42 -0.38 -10.37
C ALA A 107 0.92 -0.26 -10.07
N SER A 108 0.54 -0.60 -8.85
CA SER A 108 -0.76 -0.32 -8.27
C SER A 108 -0.61 0.34 -6.91
N TRP A 109 -1.57 1.16 -6.54
CA TRP A 109 -1.63 1.83 -5.26
C TRP A 109 -3.07 2.20 -4.90
N VAL A 110 -3.27 2.68 -3.70
CA VAL A 110 -4.56 3.20 -3.26
C VAL A 110 -4.40 4.65 -2.81
N ASP A 111 -5.13 5.54 -3.47
CA ASP A 111 -5.40 6.90 -2.99
C ASP A 111 -6.79 6.94 -2.32
N ASP A 112 -7.78 7.53 -2.95
CA ASP A 112 -9.19 7.42 -2.51
C ASP A 112 -9.84 6.11 -3.01
N GLN A 113 -9.23 5.49 -4.00
CA GLN A 113 -9.61 4.20 -4.59
C GLN A 113 -8.40 3.53 -5.26
N PRO A 114 -8.48 2.24 -5.63
CA PRO A 114 -7.40 1.56 -6.32
C PRO A 114 -7.02 2.21 -7.67
N ARG A 115 -5.73 2.34 -7.90
CA ARG A 115 -5.11 2.88 -9.11
C ARG A 115 -4.11 1.92 -9.70
N VAL A 116 -3.92 2.02 -11.01
CA VAL A 116 -2.96 1.21 -11.77
C VAL A 116 -2.25 2.08 -12.80
N LYS A 117 -0.95 1.85 -12.97
CA LYS A 117 -0.13 2.45 -14.01
C LYS A 117 0.73 1.39 -14.68
N ALA A 118 0.53 1.17 -15.96
CA ALA A 118 1.48 0.43 -16.80
C ALA A 118 2.66 1.35 -17.16
N PHE A 119 3.88 0.85 -17.01
CA PHE A 119 5.11 1.55 -17.40
C PHE A 119 5.61 1.07 -18.75
N THR A 120 5.22 -0.13 -19.16
CA THR A 120 5.64 -0.76 -20.41
C THR A 120 4.46 -1.46 -21.09
N ASN A 121 4.66 -1.91 -22.34
CA ASN A 121 3.72 -2.76 -23.06
C ASN A 121 3.87 -4.26 -22.72
N HIS A 122 4.49 -4.57 -21.57
CA HIS A 122 4.64 -5.94 -21.09
C HIS A 122 3.27 -6.62 -20.93
N GLN A 123 3.17 -7.90 -21.28
CA GLN A 123 1.91 -8.66 -21.25
C GLN A 123 1.24 -8.60 -19.86
N ALA A 124 2.00 -8.79 -18.78
CA ALA A 124 1.45 -8.70 -17.43
C ALA A 124 0.83 -7.33 -17.12
N ALA A 125 1.43 -6.23 -17.62
CA ALA A 125 0.87 -4.89 -17.46
C ALA A 125 -0.45 -4.71 -18.20
N GLN A 126 -0.57 -5.27 -19.41
CA GLN A 126 -1.80 -5.23 -20.20
C GLN A 126 -2.92 -6.04 -19.54
N VAL A 127 -2.61 -7.24 -19.09
CA VAL A 127 -3.56 -8.12 -18.38
C VAL A 127 -4.05 -7.44 -17.11
N TYR A 128 -3.12 -6.91 -16.30
CA TYR A 128 -3.46 -6.22 -15.08
C TYR A 128 -4.33 -4.99 -15.32
N ALA A 129 -4.00 -4.16 -16.31
CA ALA A 129 -4.82 -3.02 -16.72
C ALA A 129 -6.21 -3.44 -17.22
N GLY A 130 -6.30 -4.58 -17.93
CA GLY A 130 -7.56 -5.18 -18.36
C GLY A 130 -8.46 -5.55 -17.18
N PHE A 131 -7.91 -6.22 -16.17
CA PHE A 131 -8.63 -6.52 -14.93
C PHE A 131 -9.08 -5.24 -14.21
N ALA A 132 -8.21 -4.26 -14.02
CA ALA A 132 -8.56 -3.00 -13.37
C ALA A 132 -9.68 -2.25 -14.12
N LYS A 133 -9.71 -2.33 -15.42
CA LYS A 133 -10.80 -1.77 -16.25
C LYS A 133 -12.10 -2.56 -16.13
N SER A 134 -12.03 -3.88 -16.01
CA SER A 134 -13.21 -4.76 -15.90
C SER A 134 -13.82 -4.72 -14.50
N PHE A 135 -13.03 -4.40 -13.49
CA PHE A 135 -13.44 -4.31 -12.08
C PHE A 135 -13.14 -2.90 -11.51
N PRO A 136 -13.86 -1.86 -11.96
CA PRO A 136 -13.62 -0.50 -11.50
C PRO A 136 -13.90 -0.37 -9.99
N GLY A 137 -12.96 0.24 -9.25
CA GLY A 137 -13.06 0.38 -7.78
C GLY A 137 -12.61 -0.84 -6.98
N TYR A 138 -12.14 -1.89 -7.64
CA TYR A 138 -11.61 -3.08 -6.99
C TYR A 138 -10.07 -3.06 -6.98
N LEU A 139 -9.50 -3.59 -5.91
CA LEU A 139 -8.07 -3.84 -5.82
C LEU A 139 -7.74 -5.12 -6.60
N VAL A 140 -6.97 -4.97 -7.66
CA VAL A 140 -6.45 -6.09 -8.43
C VAL A 140 -5.07 -6.46 -7.88
N SER A 141 -4.78 -7.74 -7.73
CA SER A 141 -3.50 -8.24 -7.23
C SER A 141 -3.02 -9.44 -8.04
N LEU A 142 -1.82 -9.35 -8.62
CA LEU A 142 -1.16 -10.50 -9.22
C LEU A 142 -0.67 -11.43 -8.10
N GLN A 143 -1.24 -12.62 -8.01
CA GLN A 143 -0.90 -13.59 -6.97
C GLN A 143 0.28 -14.47 -7.37
N SER A 144 0.26 -14.96 -8.59
CA SER A 144 1.33 -15.75 -9.16
C SER A 144 1.39 -15.60 -10.67
N ALA A 145 2.53 -15.91 -11.24
CA ALA A 145 2.73 -16.02 -12.68
C ALA A 145 3.81 -17.08 -12.97
N ASP A 146 3.72 -17.72 -14.11
CA ASP A 146 4.83 -18.49 -14.66
C ASP A 146 6.01 -17.59 -15.04
N GLU A 147 7.11 -18.18 -15.51
CA GLU A 147 8.33 -17.42 -15.80
C GLU A 147 8.15 -16.41 -16.95
N SER A 148 7.35 -16.74 -17.93
CA SER A 148 7.10 -15.95 -19.14
C SER A 148 5.90 -15.01 -19.03
N PHE A 149 5.16 -15.03 -17.91
CA PHE A 149 3.88 -14.34 -17.72
C PHE A 149 2.82 -14.76 -18.76
N GLU A 150 2.90 -15.99 -19.24
CA GLU A 150 1.89 -16.58 -20.16
C GLU A 150 0.73 -17.23 -19.41
N SER A 151 0.92 -17.50 -18.11
CA SER A 151 -0.13 -17.90 -17.18
C SER A 151 -0.02 -17.09 -15.89
N MET A 152 -1.12 -16.48 -15.45
CA MET A 152 -1.16 -15.60 -14.28
C MET A 152 -2.42 -15.85 -13.45
N THR A 153 -2.25 -15.94 -12.13
CA THR A 153 -3.38 -15.95 -11.21
C THR A 153 -3.57 -14.54 -10.65
N VAL A 154 -4.79 -14.03 -10.76
CA VAL A 154 -5.18 -12.69 -10.35
C VAL A 154 -6.28 -12.77 -9.31
N HIS A 155 -6.12 -12.00 -8.23
CA HIS A 155 -7.16 -11.77 -7.23
C HIS A 155 -7.76 -10.39 -7.42
N VAL A 156 -9.08 -10.31 -7.31
CA VAL A 156 -9.85 -9.07 -7.41
C VAL A 156 -10.68 -8.96 -6.14
N GLY A 157 -10.43 -7.93 -5.32
CA GLY A 157 -11.08 -7.75 -4.03
C GLY A 157 -11.44 -6.30 -3.74
N ALA A 158 -12.35 -6.08 -2.81
CA ALA A 158 -12.76 -4.75 -2.35
C ALA A 158 -13.20 -4.85 -0.88
N PRO A 159 -13.38 -3.72 -0.16
CA PRO A 159 -13.89 -3.76 1.20
C PRO A 159 -15.24 -4.49 1.37
N GLY A 160 -16.09 -4.49 0.34
CA GLY A 160 -17.40 -5.16 0.37
C GLY A 160 -17.39 -6.64 -0.02
N ILE A 161 -16.27 -7.18 -0.50
CA ILE A 161 -16.10 -8.59 -0.85
C ILE A 161 -14.76 -9.11 -0.38
N GLN A 162 -14.66 -10.40 -0.05
CA GLN A 162 -13.36 -11.01 0.23
C GLN A 162 -12.54 -11.24 -1.03
N GLY A 163 -13.23 -11.37 -2.17
CA GLY A 163 -12.66 -11.33 -3.48
C GLY A 163 -12.66 -12.65 -4.22
N GLU A 164 -12.38 -12.52 -5.49
CA GLU A 164 -12.45 -13.57 -6.48
C GLU A 164 -11.08 -13.85 -7.09
N TYR A 165 -10.84 -15.09 -7.42
CA TYR A 165 -9.62 -15.54 -8.08
C TYR A 165 -9.91 -15.91 -9.53
N TYR A 166 -9.01 -15.45 -10.41
CA TYR A 166 -9.04 -15.69 -11.83
C TYR A 166 -7.70 -16.28 -12.29
N ILE A 167 -7.74 -17.12 -13.30
CA ILE A 167 -6.55 -17.47 -14.08
C ILE A 167 -6.66 -16.82 -15.45
N TRP A 168 -5.59 -16.18 -15.85
CA TRP A 168 -5.42 -15.70 -17.21
C TRP A 168 -4.34 -16.52 -17.89
N GLU A 169 -4.62 -17.01 -19.10
CA GLU A 169 -3.70 -17.80 -19.92
C GLU A 169 -3.68 -17.22 -21.33
N LYS A 170 -2.50 -17.02 -21.88
CA LYS A 170 -2.26 -16.36 -23.17
C LYS A 170 -3.07 -16.98 -24.30
N ASP A 171 -3.08 -18.32 -24.38
CA ASP A 171 -3.71 -19.06 -25.44
C ASP A 171 -5.20 -19.35 -25.19
N ALA A 172 -5.72 -19.05 -24.01
CA ALA A 172 -7.13 -19.31 -23.66
C ALA A 172 -8.09 -18.18 -24.10
N GLY A 173 -7.56 -17.11 -24.70
CA GLY A 173 -8.37 -15.99 -25.21
C GLY A 173 -8.97 -15.09 -24.13
N GLY A 174 -8.57 -15.22 -22.85
CA GLY A 174 -9.03 -14.37 -21.76
C GLY A 174 -8.85 -14.97 -20.39
N ALA A 175 -9.42 -14.29 -19.39
CA ALA A 175 -9.40 -14.75 -18.02
C ALA A 175 -10.59 -15.66 -17.71
N ARG A 176 -10.34 -16.70 -16.93
CA ARG A 176 -11.36 -17.64 -16.42
C ARG A 176 -11.46 -17.51 -14.92
N TYR A 177 -12.69 -17.37 -14.41
CA TYR A 177 -12.99 -17.43 -12.99
C TYR A 177 -12.60 -18.80 -12.40
N LEU A 178 -11.99 -18.80 -11.23
CA LEU A 178 -11.62 -19.99 -10.49
C LEU A 178 -12.58 -20.22 -9.30
N PHE A 179 -12.59 -19.30 -8.38
CA PHE A 179 -13.43 -19.35 -7.17
C PHE A 179 -13.47 -17.99 -6.46
N SER A 180 -14.48 -17.81 -5.61
CA SER A 180 -14.52 -16.75 -4.60
C SER A 180 -13.85 -17.24 -3.30
N ALA A 181 -13.13 -16.34 -2.63
CA ALA A 181 -12.55 -16.63 -1.32
C ALA A 181 -13.61 -16.98 -0.28
N GLN A 182 -14.78 -16.32 -0.34
CA GLN A 182 -15.92 -16.53 0.54
C GLN A 182 -17.24 -16.22 -0.20
N GLU A 183 -17.64 -17.10 -1.09
CA GLU A 183 -18.81 -16.91 -1.98
C GLU A 183 -20.07 -16.44 -1.25
N LYS A 184 -20.38 -17.02 -0.08
CA LYS A 184 -21.56 -16.63 0.71
C LYS A 184 -21.49 -15.19 1.21
N ILE A 185 -20.30 -14.68 1.51
CA ILE A 185 -20.09 -13.29 1.94
C ILE A 185 -20.18 -12.37 0.73
N ASP A 186 -19.54 -12.74 -0.37
CA ASP A 186 -19.49 -11.91 -1.59
C ASP A 186 -20.90 -11.73 -2.18
N GLN A 187 -21.81 -12.72 -2.02
CA GLN A 187 -23.21 -12.63 -2.42
C GLN A 187 -24.07 -11.69 -1.55
N LEU A 188 -23.58 -11.25 -0.37
CA LEU A 188 -24.37 -10.37 0.51
C LEU A 188 -24.53 -8.95 -0.02
N GLY A 189 -23.70 -8.52 -0.99
CA GLY A 189 -23.71 -7.16 -1.53
C GLY A 189 -23.37 -6.12 -0.46
N LEU A 190 -22.31 -6.36 0.30
CA LEU A 190 -21.86 -5.47 1.37
C LEU A 190 -21.31 -4.15 0.81
N ASN A 191 -21.37 -3.09 1.62
CA ASN A 191 -20.85 -1.78 1.22
C ASN A 191 -19.30 -1.76 1.15
N SER A 192 -18.78 -0.90 0.30
CA SER A 192 -17.37 -0.57 0.22
C SER A 192 -17.03 0.66 1.07
N TYR A 193 -15.74 0.90 1.28
CA TYR A 193 -15.25 2.07 2.01
C TYR A 193 -15.37 3.36 1.18
N GLU A 194 -15.67 4.45 1.89
CA GLU A 194 -15.43 5.81 1.44
C GLU A 194 -14.12 6.31 2.05
N SER A 195 -13.29 6.97 1.23
CA SER A 195 -12.07 7.63 1.70
C SER A 195 -12.41 8.94 2.39
N VAL A 196 -11.94 9.11 3.62
CA VAL A 196 -12.10 10.35 4.37
C VAL A 196 -10.72 10.95 4.64
N LYS A 197 -10.50 12.17 4.14
CA LYS A 197 -9.31 12.97 4.46
C LYS A 197 -9.69 14.09 5.40
N TYR A 198 -8.93 14.25 6.47
CA TYR A 198 -9.12 15.32 7.46
C TYR A 198 -7.78 15.94 7.85
N THR A 199 -7.81 17.21 8.22
CA THR A 199 -6.61 17.94 8.64
C THR A 199 -6.69 18.18 10.13
N THR A 200 -5.64 17.80 10.84
CA THR A 200 -5.51 17.98 12.27
C THR A 200 -5.22 19.44 12.62
N ASP A 201 -5.39 19.82 13.87
CA ASP A 201 -5.18 21.19 14.40
C ASP A 201 -3.73 21.70 14.23
N ASP A 202 -2.75 20.80 14.02
CA ASP A 202 -1.37 21.14 13.70
C ASP A 202 -1.03 21.04 12.20
N GLY A 203 -2.07 20.95 11.34
CA GLY A 203 -1.96 21.06 9.89
C GLY A 203 -1.57 19.78 9.16
N VAL A 204 -1.57 18.60 9.80
CA VAL A 204 -1.27 17.32 9.15
C VAL A 204 -2.54 16.75 8.54
N THR A 205 -2.50 16.43 7.24
CA THR A 205 -3.58 15.71 6.57
C THR A 205 -3.44 14.21 6.82
N LEU A 206 -4.51 13.60 7.32
CA LEU A 206 -4.61 12.18 7.57
C LEU A 206 -5.75 11.58 6.76
N GLN A 207 -5.68 10.29 6.49
CA GLN A 207 -6.71 9.55 5.76
C GLN A 207 -7.23 8.40 6.60
N GLY A 208 -8.53 8.15 6.52
CA GLY A 208 -9.19 6.97 7.06
C GLY A 208 -10.23 6.42 6.11
N TRP A 209 -10.81 5.29 6.47
CA TRP A 209 -11.86 4.63 5.73
C TRP A 209 -13.16 4.68 6.50
N LEU A 210 -14.22 5.19 5.87
CA LEU A 210 -15.57 5.22 6.44
C LEU A 210 -16.41 4.14 5.77
N LEU A 211 -17.06 3.32 6.57
CA LEU A 211 -18.06 2.38 6.12
C LEU A 211 -19.42 2.74 6.74
N MET A 212 -20.38 3.03 5.87
CA MET A 212 -21.76 3.30 6.27
C MET A 212 -22.57 1.99 6.28
N PRO A 213 -23.57 1.84 7.17
CA PRO A 213 -24.51 0.71 7.11
C PRO A 213 -25.31 0.74 5.81
N ARG A 214 -25.71 -0.43 5.32
CA ARG A 214 -26.45 -0.56 4.04
C ARG A 214 -27.83 0.10 4.05
N SER A 215 -28.42 0.27 5.20
CA SER A 215 -29.76 0.86 5.33
C SER A 215 -29.97 1.52 6.69
N GLY A 216 -30.85 2.52 6.70
CA GLY A 216 -31.23 3.26 7.89
C GLY A 216 -30.19 4.30 8.32
N THR A 217 -30.59 5.13 9.28
CA THR A 217 -29.68 6.08 9.94
C THR A 217 -28.76 5.30 10.89
N PRO A 218 -27.44 5.56 10.86
CA PRO A 218 -26.51 4.90 11.77
C PRO A 218 -26.86 5.09 13.24
N LYS A 219 -26.76 4.04 14.03
CA LYS A 219 -27.02 4.07 15.49
C LYS A 219 -26.02 4.94 16.22
N ALA A 220 -24.79 4.95 15.74
CA ALA A 220 -23.65 5.71 16.25
C ALA A 220 -22.45 5.52 15.30
N LEU A 221 -21.40 6.33 15.53
CA LEU A 221 -20.08 6.15 14.92
C LEU A 221 -19.21 5.24 15.80
N ILE A 222 -18.59 4.23 15.21
CA ILE A 222 -17.51 3.47 15.82
C ILE A 222 -16.19 3.95 15.21
N ASN A 223 -15.32 4.53 16.05
CA ASN A 223 -13.94 4.86 15.71
C ASN A 223 -13.09 3.60 15.90
N TYR A 224 -12.78 2.90 14.79
CA TYR A 224 -12.08 1.61 14.80
C TYR A 224 -10.57 1.79 14.66
N ILE A 225 -9.85 1.56 15.76
CA ILE A 225 -8.40 1.83 15.86
C ILE A 225 -7.61 0.55 15.61
N HIS A 226 -6.70 0.59 14.63
CA HIS A 226 -5.78 -0.53 14.39
C HIS A 226 -4.70 -0.62 15.47
N GLY A 227 -4.23 -1.83 15.72
CA GLY A 227 -3.13 -2.09 16.65
C GLY A 227 -1.75 -1.67 16.11
N GLY A 228 -0.73 -1.92 16.88
CA GLY A 228 0.67 -1.61 16.54
C GLY A 228 1.32 -0.73 17.58
N PRO A 229 1.28 0.59 17.53
CA PRO A 229 0.66 1.48 16.53
C PRO A 229 1.55 1.79 15.32
N HIS A 230 2.84 1.40 15.36
CA HIS A 230 3.81 1.71 14.31
C HIS A 230 3.88 0.59 13.27
N GLY A 231 3.71 0.94 11.99
CA GLY A 231 3.76 0.04 10.85
C GLY A 231 2.40 -0.52 10.39
N PRO A 232 1.55 -1.13 11.24
CA PRO A 232 0.19 -1.47 10.84
C PRO A 232 -0.62 -0.25 10.39
N TYR A 233 -1.64 -0.49 9.55
CA TYR A 233 -2.56 0.54 9.09
C TYR A 233 -3.85 -0.08 8.55
N ASN A 234 -4.93 0.70 8.51
CA ASN A 234 -6.19 0.31 7.91
C ASN A 234 -6.08 0.38 6.38
N GLN A 235 -6.29 -0.76 5.73
CA GLN A 235 -6.12 -0.92 4.28
C GLN A 235 -7.46 -0.94 3.57
N PHE A 236 -7.46 -0.59 2.29
CA PHE A 236 -8.59 -0.78 1.38
C PHE A 236 -8.75 -2.27 1.08
N ARG A 237 -9.40 -3.00 1.98
CA ARG A 237 -9.66 -4.43 1.87
C ARG A 237 -10.81 -4.83 2.76
N PHE A 238 -11.39 -5.99 2.52
CA PHE A 238 -12.39 -6.59 3.40
C PHE A 238 -11.84 -6.83 4.81
N GLN A 239 -12.60 -6.43 5.82
CA GLN A 239 -12.30 -6.67 7.24
C GLN A 239 -13.59 -7.13 7.94
N ASN A 240 -13.58 -8.34 8.51
CA ASN A 240 -14.75 -8.95 9.14
C ASN A 240 -15.38 -8.04 10.20
N GLU A 241 -14.57 -7.52 11.13
CA GLU A 241 -15.03 -6.73 12.26
C GLU A 241 -15.74 -5.46 11.78
N ILE A 242 -15.18 -4.76 10.81
CA ILE A 242 -15.74 -3.52 10.27
C ILE A 242 -17.06 -3.81 9.56
N GLN A 243 -17.12 -4.88 8.75
CA GLN A 243 -18.34 -5.26 8.05
C GLN A 243 -19.45 -5.70 9.01
N ILE A 244 -19.12 -6.50 10.03
CA ILE A 244 -20.10 -6.93 11.05
C ILE A 244 -20.70 -5.72 11.78
N MET A 245 -19.87 -4.76 12.20
CA MET A 245 -20.35 -3.56 12.88
C MET A 245 -21.26 -2.72 11.97
N SER A 246 -20.91 -2.59 10.69
CA SER A 246 -21.74 -1.90 9.70
C SER A 246 -23.09 -2.61 9.51
N GLU A 247 -23.11 -3.94 9.38
CA GLU A 247 -24.34 -4.72 9.27
C GLU A 247 -25.20 -4.68 10.55
N MET A 248 -24.59 -4.45 11.70
CA MET A 248 -25.30 -4.16 12.95
C MET A 248 -25.91 -2.75 12.99
N GLY A 249 -25.70 -1.93 11.98
CA GLY A 249 -26.26 -0.60 11.82
C GLY A 249 -25.41 0.54 12.41
N TYR A 250 -24.11 0.35 12.54
CA TYR A 250 -23.16 1.39 12.95
C TYR A 250 -22.42 1.95 11.72
N ALA A 251 -22.15 3.26 11.71
CA ALA A 251 -21.10 3.79 10.89
C ALA A 251 -19.74 3.42 11.50
N VAL A 252 -18.76 3.04 10.69
CA VAL A 252 -17.43 2.65 11.18
C VAL A 252 -16.37 3.48 10.48
N PHE A 253 -15.63 4.26 11.24
CA PHE A 253 -14.49 5.03 10.76
C PHE A 253 -13.19 4.38 11.22
N ALA A 254 -12.32 4.05 10.28
CA ALA A 254 -11.04 3.41 10.51
C ALA A 254 -9.89 4.37 10.12
N PRO A 255 -9.43 5.27 11.02
CA PRO A 255 -8.40 6.26 10.74
C PRO A 255 -7.03 5.63 10.59
N ASN A 256 -6.18 6.24 9.74
CA ASN A 256 -4.74 6.05 9.72
C ASN A 256 -4.08 7.29 10.34
N PHE A 257 -3.73 7.19 11.60
CA PHE A 257 -3.15 8.25 12.41
C PHE A 257 -1.62 8.27 12.30
N ARG A 258 -0.95 9.30 12.86
CA ARG A 258 0.51 9.30 12.96
C ARG A 258 1.02 8.02 13.61
N GLY A 259 2.04 7.39 13.00
CA GLY A 259 2.51 6.06 13.38
C GLY A 259 2.04 4.96 12.42
N SER A 260 0.93 5.15 11.72
CA SER A 260 0.45 4.21 10.72
C SER A 260 1.44 4.07 9.57
N GLY A 261 1.62 2.83 9.12
CA GLY A 261 2.39 2.52 7.92
C GLY A 261 1.64 2.82 6.63
N GLY A 262 2.23 2.42 5.50
CA GLY A 262 1.61 2.52 4.17
C GLY A 262 1.75 3.87 3.49
N TYR A 263 1.80 4.97 4.23
CA TYR A 263 1.86 6.35 3.73
C TYR A 263 3.29 6.93 3.70
N GLY A 264 4.28 6.05 3.82
CA GLY A 264 5.68 6.43 3.85
C GLY A 264 6.24 6.57 5.27
N SER A 265 7.58 6.65 5.35
CA SER A 265 8.31 6.61 6.61
C SER A 265 8.14 7.87 7.46
N ASN A 266 7.80 9.01 6.85
CA ASN A 266 7.65 10.27 7.58
C ASN A 266 6.44 10.21 8.51
N LEU A 267 5.28 9.77 8.01
CA LEU A 267 4.07 9.62 8.81
C LEU A 267 4.26 8.55 9.90
N GLU A 268 4.86 7.39 9.56
CA GLU A 268 5.11 6.33 10.53
C GLU A 268 5.99 6.80 11.68
N ARG A 269 7.13 7.43 11.40
CA ARG A 269 8.07 7.89 12.42
C ARG A 269 7.58 9.08 13.23
N SER A 270 6.66 9.88 12.68
CA SER A 270 6.07 11.03 13.39
C SER A 270 5.26 10.61 14.63
N GLY A 271 4.82 9.35 14.68
CA GLY A 271 4.18 8.75 15.86
C GLY A 271 5.14 8.34 16.97
N TYR A 272 6.47 8.26 16.73
CA TYR A 272 7.42 7.82 17.73
C TYR A 272 7.42 8.75 18.95
N LYS A 273 7.34 8.16 20.14
CA LYS A 273 7.23 8.87 21.44
C LYS A 273 5.99 9.76 21.57
N LYS A 274 4.92 9.49 20.81
CA LYS A 274 3.66 10.24 20.84
C LYS A 274 2.47 9.41 21.36
N TRP A 275 2.73 8.25 21.97
CA TRP A 275 1.73 7.40 22.61
C TRP A 275 1.00 8.16 23.72
N GLY A 276 -0.32 7.96 23.79
CA GLY A 276 -1.14 8.61 24.81
C GLY A 276 -1.26 10.14 24.68
N THR A 277 -0.73 10.71 23.61
CA THR A 277 -0.76 12.15 23.34
C THR A 277 -1.23 12.43 21.93
N ARG A 278 -0.38 12.95 21.05
CA ARG A 278 -0.73 13.39 19.70
C ARG A 278 -1.40 12.31 18.84
N MET A 279 -1.05 11.04 19.01
CA MET A 279 -1.70 9.95 18.28
C MET A 279 -3.17 9.79 18.68
N LEU A 280 -3.50 9.98 19.98
CA LEU A 280 -4.89 9.98 20.44
C LEU A 280 -5.66 11.20 19.89
N ASP A 281 -5.00 12.37 19.83
CA ASP A 281 -5.61 13.57 19.25
C ASP A 281 -5.96 13.34 17.77
N ASP A 282 -5.08 12.72 16.98
CA ASP A 282 -5.33 12.38 15.58
C ASP A 282 -6.60 11.51 15.43
N MET A 283 -6.71 10.45 16.25
CA MET A 283 -7.85 9.54 16.23
C MET A 283 -9.16 10.25 16.63
N ARG A 284 -9.10 11.09 17.68
CA ARG A 284 -10.25 11.86 18.14
C ARG A 284 -10.70 12.88 17.10
N GLN A 285 -9.77 13.68 16.57
CA GLN A 285 -10.07 14.71 15.56
C GLN A 285 -10.64 14.10 14.28
N GLY A 286 -10.15 12.93 13.87
CA GLY A 286 -10.73 12.19 12.73
C GLY A 286 -12.18 11.77 12.98
N ALA A 287 -12.49 11.22 14.15
CA ALA A 287 -13.85 10.83 14.50
C ALA A 287 -14.79 12.05 14.62
N GLU A 288 -14.32 13.15 15.22
CA GLU A 288 -15.04 14.42 15.32
C GLU A 288 -15.31 15.03 13.92
N PHE A 289 -14.31 14.97 13.01
CA PHE A 289 -14.47 15.39 11.63
C PHE A 289 -15.56 14.59 10.91
N VAL A 290 -15.54 13.26 11.05
CA VAL A 290 -16.58 12.39 10.46
C VAL A 290 -17.94 12.72 11.02
N GLN A 291 -18.08 12.89 12.35
CA GLN A 291 -19.37 13.24 12.96
C GLN A 291 -19.90 14.59 12.50
N ALA A 292 -19.02 15.56 12.25
CA ALA A 292 -19.41 16.89 11.79
C ALA A 292 -19.79 16.97 10.32
N ASN A 293 -19.33 16.04 9.49
CA ASN A 293 -19.49 16.11 8.03
C ASN A 293 -20.35 14.97 7.43
N TYR A 294 -20.68 13.95 8.22
CA TYR A 294 -21.45 12.80 7.78
C TYR A 294 -22.60 12.51 8.75
N ASP A 295 -23.71 11.98 8.25
CA ASP A 295 -24.82 11.55 9.11
C ASP A 295 -24.50 10.20 9.75
N VAL A 296 -23.75 10.21 10.85
CA VAL A 296 -23.26 9.03 11.56
C VAL A 296 -23.83 8.87 12.98
N GLY A 297 -24.81 9.70 13.33
CA GLY A 297 -25.43 9.74 14.65
C GLY A 297 -24.66 10.56 15.69
N ASP A 298 -25.29 10.79 16.85
CA ASP A 298 -24.81 11.76 17.86
C ASP A 298 -23.75 11.17 18.81
N ARG A 299 -23.46 9.88 18.74
CA ARG A 299 -22.56 9.19 19.68
C ARG A 299 -21.36 8.61 18.94
N ILE A 300 -20.19 8.74 19.56
CA ILE A 300 -18.95 8.12 19.12
C ILE A 300 -18.53 7.07 20.16
N TYR A 301 -18.27 5.87 19.68
CA TYR A 301 -17.64 4.80 20.45
C TYR A 301 -16.26 4.51 19.85
N THR A 302 -15.32 4.11 20.68
CA THR A 302 -14.00 3.67 20.23
C THR A 302 -13.87 2.18 20.42
N MET A 303 -13.40 1.47 19.40
CA MET A 303 -13.10 0.05 19.42
C MET A 303 -11.72 -0.19 18.78
N GLY A 304 -10.97 -1.13 19.32
CA GLY A 304 -9.66 -1.50 18.77
C GLY A 304 -9.09 -2.69 19.50
N GLY A 305 -7.97 -3.19 18.98
CA GLY A 305 -7.21 -4.29 19.58
C GLY A 305 -5.75 -3.90 19.76
N SER A 306 -5.12 -4.32 20.86
CA SER A 306 -3.71 -4.14 21.20
C SER A 306 -3.38 -2.70 21.63
N TYR A 307 -3.28 -1.75 20.71
CA TYR A 307 -2.95 -0.34 21.02
C TYR A 307 -4.18 0.49 21.33
#